data_8c5ccedc51214a73b9169ad19cc7f9b0
#
_entry.id   8c5ccedc51214a73b9169ad19cc7f9b0
#
_cell.length_a   1.000
_cell.length_b   1.000
_cell.length_c   1.000
_cell.angle_alpha   90.00
_cell.angle_beta   90.00
_cell.angle_gamma   90.00
#
_symmetry.space_group_name_H-M   'P 1'
#
loop_
_entity.id
_entity.type
_entity.pdbx_description
1 polymer ?
#
loop_
_entity_poly.entity_id
_entity_poly.type
_entity_poly.pdbx_seq_one_letter_code
_entity_poly.pdbx_strand_id
1 'polypeptide(L)'
;MSSDEKYNFYGGYMPKQKIYFIGTLVSILFLASVARAEVSDETAYILNSFLFLVMGFLVMWMAAGFCMLESGLVTSKSVSTIAAKNIGLYAIAGIAFWVCGYNLAYGIEEGGFIGSFTPWSDASTLATGYSDGSDWFFQMVFCATTVSIVSGTLAERIKIWPFFFFAAILTAFIYPIEMGWQWGGGFLSTAGFSDFAGSTLVHSAGGSAALAGAILLGPRLNRFTNGQAKPLEPFAASSIPLATLGVFVLWLGWFGFNGGSQLALASFEDANAISTIFINTNLAACAGVAVCAAITRLVFGKTDVIQMLNGALGGLVAITAEPLLPSPFLAIVIGGIGGAIVIFGSQLLIKLKIDDVVGAIPVHLFAGIWGTLAVVISNPDASLGSQLIGIFAVNIFVFIASFIVWFVMKQSVGIRISKEAEKLGTDKVEIGVTAYMIRD
;
A
#
# COMPACT_ATOMS: atom_id res chain seq x y z
N MET A 1 -91.65 -12.28 -37.96
CA MET A 1 -91.18 -13.55 -37.43
C MET A 1 -89.73 -13.38 -37.04
N SER A 2 -89.42 -12.95 -35.88
CA SER A 2 -89.23 -13.42 -34.51
C SER A 2 -88.25 -14.57 -34.44
N SER A 3 -87.10 -14.32 -33.87
CA SER A 3 -86.55 -15.14 -32.80
C SER A 3 -85.30 -14.43 -32.17
N ASP A 4 -85.53 -14.01 -30.92
CA ASP A 4 -84.54 -13.55 -30.00
C ASP A 4 -83.68 -14.74 -29.53
N GLU A 5 -82.37 -14.71 -29.70
CA GLU A 5 -81.43 -15.56 -28.97
C GLU A 5 -80.79 -14.78 -27.83
N LYS A 6 -81.19 -15.11 -26.60
CA LYS A 6 -80.65 -14.64 -25.35
C LYS A 6 -79.34 -15.38 -25.05
N TYR A 7 -78.18 -14.66 -25.05
CA TYR A 7 -76.96 -15.15 -24.48
C TYR A 7 -77.03 -15.07 -22.95
N ASN A 8 -76.99 -16.23 -22.30
CA ASN A 8 -76.88 -16.37 -20.86
C ASN A 8 -75.33 -16.35 -20.48
N PHE A 9 -74.92 -15.28 -19.87
CA PHE A 9 -73.57 -15.23 -19.20
C PHE A 9 -73.72 -15.94 -17.84
N TYR A 10 -73.13 -17.13 -17.71
CA TYR A 10 -72.89 -17.76 -16.41
C TYR A 10 -71.72 -17.08 -15.72
N GLY A 11 -71.98 -16.16 -14.84
CA GLY A 11 -71.08 -15.64 -13.88
C GLY A 11 -70.80 -16.68 -12.79
N GLY A 12 -69.78 -17.50 -12.97
CA GLY A 12 -69.32 -18.42 -11.94
C GLY A 12 -68.68 -17.68 -10.78
N TYR A 13 -69.41 -17.54 -9.67
CA TYR A 13 -68.87 -17.07 -8.40
C TYR A 13 -67.87 -18.11 -7.88
N MET A 14 -66.59 -17.74 -7.77
CA MET A 14 -65.59 -18.56 -7.03
C MET A 14 -66.01 -18.64 -5.56
N PRO A 15 -66.02 -19.85 -4.94
CA PRO A 15 -66.29 -20.00 -3.51
C PRO A 15 -65.35 -19.17 -2.69
N LYS A 16 -65.86 -18.42 -1.71
CA LYS A 16 -65.01 -17.55 -0.82
C LYS A 16 -63.81 -18.28 -0.23
N GLN A 17 -63.92 -19.57 0.04
CA GLN A 17 -62.75 -20.39 0.51
C GLN A 17 -61.63 -20.50 -0.50
N LYS A 18 -61.88 -20.54 -1.82
CA LYS A 18 -60.82 -20.53 -2.85
C LYS A 18 -60.12 -19.17 -2.96
N ILE A 19 -60.88 -18.08 -2.77
CA ILE A 19 -60.30 -16.72 -2.76
C ILE A 19 -59.37 -16.52 -1.56
N TYR A 20 -59.81 -17.00 -0.37
CA TYR A 20 -58.91 -16.94 0.82
C TYR A 20 -57.66 -17.81 0.66
N PHE A 21 -57.79 -19.01 0.09
CA PHE A 21 -56.65 -19.89 -0.13
C PHE A 21 -55.66 -19.30 -1.14
N ILE A 22 -56.14 -18.72 -2.24
CA ILE A 22 -55.27 -18.04 -3.23
C ILE A 22 -54.64 -16.78 -2.61
N GLY A 23 -55.41 -15.99 -1.84
CA GLY A 23 -54.87 -14.81 -1.14
C GLY A 23 -53.78 -15.18 -0.12
N THR A 24 -53.96 -16.25 0.65
CA THR A 24 -52.99 -16.75 1.60
C THR A 24 -51.74 -17.30 0.88
N LEU A 25 -51.90 -18.03 -0.22
CA LEU A 25 -50.76 -18.54 -1.02
C LEU A 25 -49.97 -17.43 -1.66
N VAL A 26 -50.63 -16.39 -2.19
CA VAL A 26 -49.99 -15.19 -2.75
C VAL A 26 -49.26 -14.40 -1.65
N SER A 27 -49.87 -14.27 -0.45
CA SER A 27 -49.21 -13.61 0.70
C SER A 27 -48.00 -14.38 1.20
N ILE A 28 -48.06 -15.73 1.24
CA ILE A 28 -46.93 -16.59 1.60
C ILE A 28 -45.80 -16.49 0.55
N LEU A 29 -46.17 -16.50 -0.75
CA LEU A 29 -45.19 -16.31 -1.83
C LEU A 29 -44.59 -14.91 -1.84
N PHE A 30 -45.36 -13.87 -1.48
CA PHE A 30 -44.84 -12.51 -1.34
C PHE A 30 -43.95 -12.35 -0.12
N LEU A 31 -44.26 -12.99 1.02
CA LEU A 31 -43.42 -13.03 2.21
C LEU A 31 -42.16 -13.85 1.97
N ALA A 32 -42.22 -14.93 1.20
CA ALA A 32 -41.03 -15.72 0.82
C ALA A 32 -40.12 -14.98 -0.16
N SER A 33 -40.67 -14.07 -0.99
CA SER A 33 -39.82 -13.26 -1.93
C SER A 33 -39.13 -12.06 -1.28
N VAL A 34 -39.44 -11.72 -0.02
CA VAL A 34 -38.84 -10.62 0.74
C VAL A 34 -37.85 -11.13 1.80
N ALA A 35 -37.81 -12.43 2.07
CA ALA A 35 -36.73 -13.01 2.87
C ALA A 35 -35.48 -13.10 2.02
N ARG A 36 -34.74 -11.96 1.87
CA ARG A 36 -33.29 -12.05 1.59
C ARG A 36 -32.74 -12.89 2.73
N ALA A 37 -32.21 -14.06 2.41
CA ALA A 37 -31.41 -14.81 3.39
C ALA A 37 -30.20 -13.94 3.74
N GLU A 38 -30.25 -13.25 4.86
CA GLU A 38 -29.06 -12.60 5.40
C GLU A 38 -28.03 -13.69 5.64
N VAL A 39 -26.79 -13.40 5.27
CA VAL A 39 -25.65 -14.28 5.57
C VAL A 39 -25.53 -14.38 7.08
N SER A 40 -25.44 -15.61 7.63
CA SER A 40 -25.28 -15.77 9.09
C SER A 40 -23.98 -15.13 9.57
N ASP A 41 -23.94 -14.67 10.82
CA ASP A 41 -22.74 -14.08 11.45
C ASP A 41 -21.53 -15.01 11.34
N GLU A 42 -21.74 -16.32 11.49
CA GLU A 42 -20.67 -17.31 11.34
C GLU A 42 -20.14 -17.37 9.90
N THR A 43 -21.02 -17.31 8.91
CA THR A 43 -20.60 -17.27 7.49
C THR A 43 -19.89 -15.97 7.16
N ALA A 44 -20.37 -14.84 7.68
CA ALA A 44 -19.72 -13.54 7.53
C ALA A 44 -18.31 -13.55 8.15
N TYR A 45 -18.18 -14.07 9.37
CA TYR A 45 -16.91 -14.25 10.05
C TYR A 45 -15.92 -15.09 9.22
N ILE A 46 -16.37 -16.22 8.66
CA ILE A 46 -15.54 -17.10 7.83
C ILE A 46 -15.09 -16.38 6.55
N LEU A 47 -15.99 -15.69 5.85
CA LEU A 47 -15.69 -15.00 4.60
C LEU A 47 -14.74 -13.81 4.82
N ASN A 48 -14.95 -13.02 5.88
CA ASN A 48 -14.09 -11.89 6.21
C ASN A 48 -12.69 -12.35 6.64
N SER A 49 -12.60 -13.40 7.47
CA SER A 49 -11.32 -13.99 7.86
C SER A 49 -10.57 -14.55 6.64
N PHE A 50 -11.28 -15.19 5.72
CA PHE A 50 -10.70 -15.70 4.47
C PHE A 50 -10.22 -14.55 3.57
N LEU A 51 -10.99 -13.47 3.47
CA LEU A 51 -10.58 -12.26 2.75
C LEU A 51 -9.25 -11.73 3.28
N PHE A 52 -9.11 -11.52 4.59
CA PHE A 52 -7.88 -11.02 5.19
C PHE A 52 -6.69 -11.93 4.92
N LEU A 53 -6.85 -13.24 5.05
CA LEU A 53 -5.76 -14.18 4.78
C LEU A 53 -5.33 -14.16 3.31
N VAL A 54 -6.29 -14.24 2.37
CA VAL A 54 -5.98 -14.26 0.93
C VAL A 54 -5.40 -12.93 0.47
N MET A 55 -5.99 -11.81 0.87
CA MET A 55 -5.46 -10.48 0.53
C MET A 55 -4.13 -10.21 1.24
N GLY A 56 -3.97 -10.68 2.48
CA GLY A 56 -2.69 -10.66 3.19
C GLY A 56 -1.59 -11.46 2.47
N PHE A 57 -1.89 -12.61 1.85
CA PHE A 57 -0.93 -13.34 1.01
C PHE A 57 -0.48 -12.53 -0.19
N LEU A 58 -1.40 -11.83 -0.85
CA LEU A 58 -1.05 -10.97 -1.97
C LEU A 58 -0.13 -9.82 -1.53
N VAL A 59 -0.40 -9.22 -0.37
CA VAL A 59 0.46 -8.17 0.20
C VAL A 59 1.81 -8.75 0.66
N MET A 60 1.84 -9.92 1.31
CA MET A 60 3.09 -10.61 1.63
C MET A 60 3.96 -10.81 0.36
N TRP A 61 3.33 -11.15 -0.75
CA TRP A 61 4.02 -11.35 -2.03
C TRP A 61 4.70 -10.08 -2.54
N MET A 62 4.29 -8.88 -2.07
CA MET A 62 4.98 -7.63 -2.35
C MET A 62 6.41 -7.61 -1.79
N ALA A 63 6.73 -8.37 -0.73
CA ALA A 63 8.11 -8.51 -0.26
C ALA A 63 9.03 -9.13 -1.33
N ALA A 64 8.53 -10.11 -2.08
CA ALA A 64 9.23 -10.64 -3.25
C ALA A 64 9.34 -9.59 -4.36
N GLY A 65 8.29 -8.83 -4.60
CA GLY A 65 8.27 -7.72 -5.57
C GLY A 65 9.31 -6.65 -5.27
N PHE A 66 9.40 -6.18 -4.02
CA PHE A 66 10.45 -5.25 -3.57
C PHE A 66 11.84 -5.84 -3.76
N CYS A 67 12.06 -7.09 -3.33
CA CYS A 67 13.33 -7.76 -3.52
C CYS A 67 13.75 -7.80 -5.00
N MET A 68 12.84 -8.13 -5.90
CA MET A 68 13.11 -8.20 -7.34
C MET A 68 13.33 -6.83 -7.97
N LEU A 69 12.49 -5.84 -7.63
CA LEU A 69 12.61 -4.47 -8.11
C LEU A 69 13.95 -3.86 -7.68
N GLU A 70 14.23 -3.88 -6.38
CA GLU A 70 15.47 -3.32 -5.83
C GLU A 70 16.70 -4.05 -6.38
N SER A 71 16.69 -5.40 -6.39
CA SER A 71 17.76 -6.21 -6.96
C SER A 71 18.01 -5.88 -8.41
N GLY A 72 16.95 -5.63 -9.19
CA GLY A 72 17.07 -5.26 -10.58
C GLY A 72 17.61 -3.86 -10.81
N LEU A 73 17.35 -2.90 -9.91
CA LEU A 73 17.74 -1.48 -10.06
C LEU A 73 19.09 -1.14 -9.45
N VAL A 74 19.58 -1.88 -8.45
CA VAL A 74 20.94 -1.69 -7.93
C VAL A 74 22.01 -2.22 -8.90
N THR A 75 23.25 -1.85 -8.69
CA THR A 75 24.39 -2.42 -9.43
C THR A 75 24.59 -3.89 -9.08
N SER A 76 25.15 -4.67 -10.01
CA SER A 76 25.37 -6.12 -9.89
C SER A 76 26.16 -6.55 -8.64
N LYS A 77 26.90 -5.65 -8.02
CA LYS A 77 27.73 -5.88 -6.83
C LYS A 77 27.00 -5.65 -5.50
N SER A 78 25.69 -5.39 -5.53
CA SER A 78 24.87 -5.10 -4.34
C SER A 78 23.55 -5.90 -4.27
N VAL A 79 23.39 -6.90 -5.13
CA VAL A 79 22.14 -7.68 -5.29
C VAL A 79 21.93 -8.67 -4.16
N SER A 80 22.95 -9.39 -3.71
CA SER A 80 22.87 -10.31 -2.57
C SER A 80 22.54 -9.55 -1.27
N THR A 81 23.06 -8.34 -1.13
CA THR A 81 22.73 -7.46 0.01
C THR A 81 21.26 -7.06 0.01
N ILE A 82 20.70 -6.76 -1.17
CA ILE A 82 19.26 -6.48 -1.31
C ILE A 82 18.43 -7.70 -0.90
N ALA A 83 18.79 -8.90 -1.37
CA ALA A 83 18.07 -10.11 -0.99
C ALA A 83 18.10 -10.34 0.54
N ALA A 84 19.29 -10.19 1.16
CA ALA A 84 19.44 -10.30 2.61
C ALA A 84 18.64 -9.23 3.38
N LYS A 85 18.61 -7.98 2.88
CA LYS A 85 17.82 -6.92 3.50
C LYS A 85 16.33 -7.22 3.44
N ASN A 86 15.81 -7.63 2.29
CA ASN A 86 14.38 -7.85 2.12
C ASN A 86 13.87 -9.03 2.95
N ILE A 87 14.58 -10.18 3.00
CA ILE A 87 14.17 -11.29 3.86
C ILE A 87 14.30 -10.93 5.34
N GLY A 88 15.37 -10.20 5.71
CA GLY A 88 15.62 -9.80 7.10
C GLY A 88 14.62 -8.78 7.61
N LEU A 89 14.31 -7.72 6.83
CA LEU A 89 13.33 -6.72 7.25
C LEU A 89 11.93 -7.30 7.40
N TYR A 90 11.53 -8.23 6.53
CA TYR A 90 10.23 -8.90 6.64
C TYR A 90 10.13 -9.74 7.92
N ALA A 91 11.16 -10.52 8.24
CA ALA A 91 11.22 -11.30 9.47
C ALA A 91 11.21 -10.40 10.72
N ILE A 92 11.97 -9.30 10.70
CA ILE A 92 12.00 -8.32 11.78
C ILE A 92 10.63 -7.66 11.96
N ALA A 93 9.99 -7.24 10.87
CA ALA A 93 8.66 -6.63 10.92
C ALA A 93 7.63 -7.56 11.58
N GLY A 94 7.59 -8.84 11.19
CA GLY A 94 6.69 -9.82 11.77
C GLY A 94 6.88 -9.97 13.29
N ILE A 95 8.13 -10.11 13.74
CA ILE A 95 8.45 -10.24 15.17
C ILE A 95 8.13 -8.96 15.93
N ALA A 96 8.58 -7.81 15.44
CA ALA A 96 8.41 -6.51 16.09
C ALA A 96 6.92 -6.12 16.20
N PHE A 97 6.15 -6.34 15.15
CA PHE A 97 4.72 -6.08 15.14
C PHE A 97 3.94 -6.98 16.10
N TRP A 98 4.36 -8.25 16.25
CA TRP A 98 3.81 -9.16 17.24
C TRP A 98 4.17 -8.74 18.68
N VAL A 99 5.42 -8.34 18.93
CA VAL A 99 5.91 -8.01 20.29
C VAL A 99 5.17 -6.81 20.89
N CYS A 100 4.88 -5.78 20.09
CA CYS A 100 4.21 -4.58 20.59
C CYS A 100 3.47 -3.78 19.49
N GLY A 101 3.82 -3.91 18.23
CA GLY A 101 3.32 -3.04 17.17
C GLY A 101 1.79 -3.09 17.02
N TYR A 102 1.20 -4.29 17.00
CA TYR A 102 -0.25 -4.42 16.83
C TYR A 102 -1.04 -3.71 17.94
N ASN A 103 -0.69 -3.95 19.19
CA ASN A 103 -1.40 -3.34 20.31
C ASN A 103 -1.08 -1.86 20.53
N LEU A 104 0.08 -1.37 20.02
CA LEU A 104 0.35 0.06 19.96
C LEU A 104 -0.57 0.77 18.95
N ALA A 105 -0.94 0.09 17.85
CA ALA A 105 -1.82 0.63 16.82
C ALA A 105 -3.30 0.49 17.19
N TYR A 106 -3.74 -0.70 17.59
CA TYR A 106 -5.15 -1.04 17.76
C TYR A 106 -5.63 -1.05 19.21
N GLY A 107 -4.72 -1.01 20.18
CA GLY A 107 -5.06 -0.83 21.60
C GLY A 107 -5.18 0.63 22.02
N ILE A 108 -5.42 1.55 21.09
CA ILE A 108 -5.57 2.98 21.32
C ILE A 108 -7.00 3.30 21.77
N GLU A 109 -7.16 4.25 22.69
CA GLU A 109 -8.48 4.80 23.03
C GLU A 109 -8.98 5.74 21.91
N GLU A 110 -10.28 5.86 21.76
CA GLU A 110 -10.89 6.75 20.78
C GLU A 110 -10.33 8.18 20.90
N GLY A 111 -9.83 8.73 19.81
CA GLY A 111 -9.15 10.02 19.77
C GLY A 111 -7.77 10.07 20.43
N GLY A 112 -7.24 8.93 20.89
CA GLY A 112 -5.94 8.82 21.55
C GLY A 112 -4.74 8.90 20.59
N PHE A 113 -3.54 8.80 21.17
CA PHE A 113 -2.27 8.94 20.42
C PHE A 113 -1.41 7.68 20.44
N ILE A 114 -1.51 6.82 21.44
CA ILE A 114 -0.68 5.64 21.63
C ILE A 114 -1.53 4.55 22.28
N GLY A 115 -1.47 3.33 21.75
CA GLY A 115 -2.09 2.16 22.32
C GLY A 115 -1.23 1.50 23.41
N SER A 116 -1.53 0.24 23.71
CA SER A 116 -0.85 -0.50 24.79
C SER A 116 0.45 -1.14 24.33
N PHE A 117 1.45 -1.12 25.20
CA PHE A 117 2.75 -1.78 24.96
C PHE A 117 2.72 -3.22 25.48
N THR A 118 2.03 -4.09 24.75
CA THR A 118 1.90 -5.51 25.10
C THR A 118 2.01 -6.37 23.84
N PRO A 119 2.49 -7.61 23.94
CA PRO A 119 2.45 -8.55 22.84
C PRO A 119 1.01 -8.85 22.41
N TRP A 120 0.84 -9.04 21.09
CA TRP A 120 -0.44 -9.49 20.56
C TRP A 120 -0.82 -10.88 21.09
N SER A 121 -2.10 -11.06 21.36
CA SER A 121 -2.70 -12.36 21.70
C SER A 121 -4.07 -12.45 21.05
N ASP A 122 -4.44 -13.66 20.61
CA ASP A 122 -5.73 -13.92 20.02
C ASP A 122 -6.87 -13.71 21.04
N ALA A 123 -7.83 -12.87 20.69
CA ALA A 123 -9.05 -12.61 21.45
C ALA A 123 -10.30 -12.79 20.55
N SER A 124 -10.19 -13.61 19.50
CA SER A 124 -11.25 -13.86 18.51
C SER A 124 -12.58 -14.23 19.14
N THR A 125 -13.63 -13.55 18.76
CA THR A 125 -15.03 -13.87 19.09
C THR A 125 -15.88 -13.75 17.83
N LEU A 126 -17.03 -14.43 17.81
CA LEU A 126 -17.95 -14.29 16.67
C LEU A 126 -18.39 -12.82 16.47
N ALA A 127 -18.51 -12.06 17.56
CA ALA A 127 -18.92 -10.66 17.53
C ALA A 127 -17.90 -9.71 16.87
N THR A 128 -16.62 -10.11 16.76
CA THR A 128 -15.60 -9.30 16.04
C THR A 128 -15.82 -9.30 14.53
N GLY A 129 -16.57 -10.27 14.01
CA GLY A 129 -16.87 -10.39 12.57
C GLY A 129 -15.74 -10.97 11.72
N TYR A 130 -14.57 -11.23 12.28
CA TYR A 130 -13.41 -11.89 11.67
C TYR A 130 -12.45 -12.42 12.75
N SER A 131 -11.51 -13.29 12.37
CA SER A 131 -10.46 -13.81 13.27
C SER A 131 -9.39 -12.74 13.51
N ASP A 132 -9.07 -12.48 14.79
CA ASP A 132 -8.00 -11.56 15.18
C ASP A 132 -6.65 -11.96 14.56
N GLY A 133 -6.39 -13.26 14.41
CA GLY A 133 -5.19 -13.77 13.74
C GLY A 133 -5.14 -13.43 12.26
N SER A 134 -6.28 -13.39 11.57
CA SER A 134 -6.35 -12.98 10.16
C SER A 134 -6.15 -11.49 10.00
N ASP A 135 -6.69 -10.67 10.90
CA ASP A 135 -6.45 -9.23 10.92
C ASP A 135 -4.99 -8.91 11.28
N TRP A 136 -4.46 -9.52 12.36
CA TRP A 136 -3.05 -9.35 12.71
C TRP A 136 -2.12 -9.62 11.53
N PHE A 137 -2.35 -10.72 10.78
CA PHE A 137 -1.53 -11.05 9.62
C PHE A 137 -1.67 -10.00 8.51
N PHE A 138 -2.89 -9.57 8.22
CA PHE A 138 -3.17 -8.55 7.20
C PHE A 138 -2.49 -7.22 7.55
N GLN A 139 -2.57 -6.76 8.80
CA GLN A 139 -1.96 -5.52 9.25
C GLN A 139 -0.41 -5.61 9.32
N MET A 140 0.12 -6.77 9.70
CA MET A 140 1.56 -7.00 9.76
C MET A 140 2.23 -6.84 8.40
N VAL A 141 1.61 -7.29 7.31
CA VAL A 141 2.20 -7.17 5.98
C VAL A 141 2.19 -5.72 5.46
N PHE A 142 1.31 -4.85 5.95
CA PHE A 142 1.36 -3.40 5.71
C PHE A 142 2.55 -2.75 6.44
N CYS A 143 2.78 -3.15 7.69
CA CYS A 143 3.95 -2.75 8.45
C CYS A 143 5.26 -3.15 7.74
N ALA A 144 5.33 -4.39 7.24
CA ALA A 144 6.47 -4.87 6.45
C ALA A 144 6.64 -4.10 5.13
N THR A 145 5.56 -3.69 4.49
CA THR A 145 5.59 -2.87 3.27
C THR A 145 6.20 -1.49 3.56
N THR A 146 5.82 -0.83 4.65
CA THR A 146 6.34 0.49 5.03
C THR A 146 7.86 0.48 5.19
N VAL A 147 8.43 -0.53 5.85
CA VAL A 147 9.89 -0.64 6.01
C VAL A 147 10.60 -1.06 4.71
N SER A 148 9.93 -1.80 3.83
CA SER A 148 10.46 -2.17 2.51
C SER A 148 10.72 -0.93 1.65
N ILE A 149 9.88 0.09 1.72
CA ILE A 149 10.07 1.37 1.02
C ILE A 149 11.42 2.03 1.36
N VAL A 150 11.85 1.92 2.61
CA VAL A 150 13.14 2.51 3.07
C VAL A 150 14.34 1.78 2.48
N SER A 151 14.20 0.47 2.23
CA SER A 151 15.30 -0.41 1.82
C SER A 151 15.98 0.06 0.53
N GLY A 152 15.20 0.28 -0.52
CA GLY A 152 15.73 0.62 -1.84
C GLY A 152 16.46 1.97 -1.88
N THR A 153 15.92 2.98 -1.21
CA THR A 153 16.52 4.33 -1.19
C THR A 153 17.93 4.34 -0.65
N LEU A 154 18.23 3.53 0.39
CA LEU A 154 19.51 3.49 1.09
C LEU A 154 20.50 2.48 0.51
N ALA A 155 20.12 1.75 -0.52
CA ALA A 155 20.91 0.68 -1.12
C ALA A 155 22.34 1.12 -1.50
N GLU A 156 23.22 0.14 -1.66
CA GLU A 156 24.62 0.26 -2.11
C GLU A 156 25.60 0.93 -1.15
N ARG A 157 25.15 1.62 -0.08
CA ARG A 157 26.03 2.33 0.85
C ARG A 157 25.66 2.23 2.34
N ILE A 158 24.49 1.68 2.67
CA ILE A 158 24.08 1.44 4.05
C ILE A 158 24.73 0.16 4.58
N LYS A 159 25.15 0.13 5.85
CA LYS A 159 25.50 -1.08 6.57
C LYS A 159 24.25 -1.89 6.90
N ILE A 160 24.33 -3.22 6.79
CA ILE A 160 23.14 -4.09 6.95
C ILE A 160 22.60 -4.09 8.39
N TRP A 161 23.44 -4.16 9.41
CA TRP A 161 22.99 -4.21 10.81
C TRP A 161 22.35 -2.92 11.31
N PRO A 162 22.90 -1.72 11.05
CA PRO A 162 22.19 -0.47 11.29
C PRO A 162 20.82 -0.40 10.56
N PHE A 163 20.74 -0.93 9.34
CA PHE A 163 19.45 -1.01 8.63
C PHE A 163 18.46 -1.92 9.36
N PHE A 164 18.85 -3.10 9.81
CA PHE A 164 18.00 -4.01 10.58
C PHE A 164 17.56 -3.43 11.91
N PHE A 165 18.43 -2.71 12.61
CA PHE A 165 18.06 -2.01 13.83
C PHE A 165 17.01 -0.93 13.57
N PHE A 166 17.20 -0.14 12.50
CA PHE A 166 16.20 0.84 12.09
C PHE A 166 14.87 0.17 11.71
N ALA A 167 14.92 -0.94 10.97
CA ALA A 167 13.73 -1.72 10.62
C ALA A 167 12.94 -2.15 11.88
N ALA A 168 13.64 -2.63 12.91
CA ALA A 168 13.01 -3.01 14.16
C ALA A 168 12.32 -1.82 14.86
N ILE A 169 12.97 -0.66 14.92
CA ILE A 169 12.38 0.55 15.53
C ILE A 169 11.20 1.08 14.72
N LEU A 170 11.32 1.10 13.39
CA LEU A 170 10.23 1.57 12.53
C LEU A 170 8.99 0.68 12.68
N THR A 171 9.17 -0.64 12.68
CA THR A 171 8.07 -1.61 12.69
C THR A 171 7.51 -1.91 14.09
N ALA A 172 8.31 -1.71 15.15
CA ALA A 172 7.85 -1.84 16.52
C ALA A 172 7.11 -0.58 17.03
N PHE A 173 7.53 0.61 16.61
CA PHE A 173 7.10 1.86 17.23
C PHE A 173 6.61 2.91 16.25
N ILE A 174 7.46 3.36 15.30
CA ILE A 174 7.17 4.55 14.51
C ILE A 174 5.91 4.34 13.66
N TYR A 175 5.88 3.27 12.86
CA TYR A 175 4.73 2.93 12.02
C TYR A 175 3.47 2.59 12.85
N PRO A 176 3.51 1.70 13.87
CA PRO A 176 2.33 1.38 14.64
C PRO A 176 1.69 2.58 15.34
N ILE A 177 2.48 3.50 15.86
CA ILE A 177 1.96 4.70 16.52
C ILE A 177 1.18 5.57 15.53
N GLU A 178 1.72 5.84 14.35
CA GLU A 178 1.07 6.74 13.41
C GLU A 178 -0.12 6.10 12.70
N MET A 179 -0.05 4.79 12.38
CA MET A 179 -1.19 4.09 11.79
C MET A 179 -2.37 4.02 12.76
N GLY A 180 -2.10 3.88 14.06
CA GLY A 180 -3.10 3.89 15.12
C GLY A 180 -3.88 5.20 15.19
N TRP A 181 -3.29 6.33 14.79
CA TRP A 181 -3.97 7.62 14.77
C TRP A 181 -5.19 7.65 13.85
N GLN A 182 -5.19 6.86 12.79
CA GLN A 182 -6.31 6.70 11.86
C GLN A 182 -6.99 5.34 12.04
N TRP A 183 -6.29 4.24 11.72
CA TRP A 183 -6.91 2.92 11.64
C TRP A 183 -7.21 2.32 13.01
N GLY A 184 -6.49 2.73 14.05
CA GLY A 184 -6.79 2.36 15.45
C GLY A 184 -7.85 3.23 16.13
N GLY A 185 -8.51 4.16 15.42
CA GLY A 185 -9.51 5.05 16.01
C GLY A 185 -8.92 6.23 16.78
N GLY A 186 -7.64 6.56 16.60
CA GLY A 186 -6.97 7.67 17.26
C GLY A 186 -7.40 9.05 16.76
N PHE A 187 -6.64 10.08 17.12
CA PHE A 187 -7.01 11.49 16.93
C PHE A 187 -7.22 11.90 15.46
N LEU A 188 -6.56 11.27 14.50
CA LEU A 188 -6.78 11.56 13.08
C LEU A 188 -8.12 11.01 12.60
N SER A 189 -8.53 9.84 13.10
CA SER A 189 -9.86 9.28 12.82
C SER A 189 -10.95 10.23 13.31
N THR A 190 -10.87 10.72 14.55
CA THR A 190 -11.83 11.68 15.11
C THR A 190 -11.78 13.04 14.46
N ALA A 191 -10.63 13.43 13.86
CA ALA A 191 -10.48 14.66 13.06
C ALA A 191 -11.05 14.52 11.63
N GLY A 192 -11.57 13.35 11.24
CA GLY A 192 -12.14 13.11 9.92
C GLY A 192 -11.10 12.94 8.81
N PHE A 193 -9.88 12.54 9.15
CA PHE A 193 -8.86 12.14 8.17
C PHE A 193 -9.28 10.81 7.53
N SER A 194 -9.13 10.70 6.22
CA SER A 194 -9.48 9.50 5.44
C SER A 194 -8.29 9.02 4.62
N ASP A 195 -7.88 7.80 4.85
CA ASP A 195 -6.85 7.10 4.07
C ASP A 195 -7.21 5.61 4.02
N PHE A 196 -7.91 5.20 2.96
CA PHE A 196 -8.55 3.89 2.84
C PHE A 196 -7.57 2.73 2.99
N ALA A 197 -6.45 2.79 2.26
CA ALA A 197 -5.47 1.71 2.27
C ALA A 197 -4.01 2.19 2.48
N GLY A 198 -3.75 3.47 2.79
CA GLY A 198 -2.45 3.92 3.26
C GLY A 198 -1.58 4.69 2.26
N SER A 199 -2.16 5.56 1.41
CA SER A 199 -1.32 6.52 0.65
C SER A 199 -0.43 7.36 1.57
N THR A 200 -0.96 7.82 2.71
CA THR A 200 -0.17 8.50 3.74
C THR A 200 0.38 7.51 4.75
N LEU A 201 -0.46 6.69 5.40
CA LEU A 201 -0.09 5.86 6.54
C LEU A 201 0.99 4.82 6.20
N VAL A 202 1.04 4.30 4.98
CA VAL A 202 2.06 3.33 4.56
C VAL A 202 3.11 3.97 3.65
N HIS A 203 2.62 4.56 2.55
CA HIS A 203 3.53 4.97 1.48
C HIS A 203 4.24 6.27 1.79
N SER A 204 3.52 7.32 2.16
CA SER A 204 4.13 8.61 2.49
C SER A 204 4.96 8.52 3.78
N ALA A 205 4.52 7.74 4.77
CA ALA A 205 5.27 7.42 5.98
C ALA A 205 6.61 6.72 5.65
N GLY A 206 6.57 5.60 4.90
CA GLY A 206 7.78 4.90 4.45
C GLY A 206 8.72 5.79 3.64
N GLY A 207 8.16 6.63 2.74
CA GLY A 207 8.90 7.60 1.96
C GLY A 207 9.54 8.71 2.80
N SER A 208 8.89 9.17 3.88
CA SER A 208 9.44 10.13 4.85
C SER A 208 10.60 9.54 5.65
N ALA A 209 10.47 8.29 6.08
CA ALA A 209 11.53 7.56 6.75
C ALA A 209 12.75 7.34 5.82
N ALA A 210 12.49 7.02 4.55
CA ALA A 210 13.52 6.89 3.52
C ALA A 210 14.25 8.22 3.25
N LEU A 211 13.51 9.33 3.17
CA LEU A 211 14.08 10.67 2.99
C LEU A 211 15.01 11.06 4.16
N ALA A 212 14.57 10.84 5.39
CA ALA A 212 15.39 11.08 6.58
C ALA A 212 16.71 10.29 6.54
N GLY A 213 16.62 9.00 6.19
CA GLY A 213 17.81 8.14 6.01
C GLY A 213 18.72 8.60 4.88
N ALA A 214 18.15 8.96 3.72
CA ALA A 214 18.94 9.42 2.57
C ALA A 214 19.74 10.69 2.84
N ILE A 215 19.15 11.65 3.57
CA ILE A 215 19.81 12.91 3.96
C ILE A 215 21.01 12.61 4.88
N LEU A 216 20.83 11.77 5.90
CA LEU A 216 21.89 11.47 6.87
C LEU A 216 22.98 10.56 6.32
N LEU A 217 22.62 9.60 5.46
CA LEU A 217 23.55 8.68 4.82
C LEU A 217 24.40 9.35 3.75
N GLY A 218 23.82 10.31 3.03
CA GLY A 218 24.42 11.00 1.90
C GLY A 218 24.39 10.19 0.59
N PRO A 219 24.78 10.81 -0.53
CA PRO A 219 24.75 10.17 -1.85
C PRO A 219 25.84 9.10 -2.00
N ARG A 220 25.63 8.17 -2.96
CA ARG A 220 26.65 7.20 -3.39
C ARG A 220 27.91 7.90 -3.87
N LEU A 221 29.03 7.21 -3.75
CA LEU A 221 30.34 7.72 -4.14
C LEU A 221 30.31 8.16 -5.61
N ASN A 222 30.72 9.40 -5.87
CA ASN A 222 30.73 10.01 -7.19
C ASN A 222 29.35 10.20 -7.87
N ARG A 223 28.23 10.05 -7.16
CA ARG A 223 26.90 10.30 -7.74
C ARG A 223 26.72 11.76 -8.17
N PHE A 224 27.31 12.68 -7.41
CA PHE A 224 27.37 14.12 -7.73
C PHE A 224 28.80 14.59 -7.80
N THR A 225 29.18 15.29 -8.88
CA THR A 225 30.52 15.87 -9.05
C THR A 225 30.34 17.32 -9.47
N ASN A 226 31.03 18.25 -8.80
CA ASN A 226 30.93 19.70 -9.04
C ASN A 226 29.47 20.21 -8.99
N GLY A 227 28.65 19.59 -8.13
CA GLY A 227 27.24 19.95 -7.96
C GLY A 227 26.29 19.40 -9.03
N GLN A 228 26.77 18.68 -10.03
CA GLN A 228 25.97 18.05 -11.08
C GLN A 228 25.88 16.53 -10.88
N ALA A 229 24.69 15.97 -11.16
CA ALA A 229 24.52 14.52 -11.21
C ALA A 229 25.34 13.94 -12.37
N LYS A 230 26.09 12.86 -12.10
CA LYS A 230 26.77 12.12 -13.18
C LYS A 230 25.80 11.30 -14.00
N PRO A 231 26.15 10.97 -15.26
CA PRO A 231 25.45 9.96 -16.04
C PRO A 231 25.24 8.67 -15.23
N LEU A 232 24.17 7.93 -15.52
CA LEU A 232 23.81 6.73 -14.77
C LEU A 232 24.65 5.50 -15.12
N GLU A 233 25.51 5.54 -16.16
CA GLU A 233 26.30 4.37 -16.55
C GLU A 233 27.13 3.72 -15.43
N PRO A 234 27.78 4.48 -14.51
CA PRO A 234 28.46 3.86 -13.38
C PRO A 234 27.53 3.21 -12.34
N PHE A 235 26.23 3.51 -12.44
CA PHE A 235 25.16 3.05 -11.55
C PHE A 235 24.12 2.24 -12.33
N ALA A 236 24.56 1.54 -13.40
CA ALA A 236 23.67 0.77 -14.25
C ALA A 236 22.91 -0.29 -13.45
N ALA A 237 21.62 -0.38 -13.72
CA ALA A 237 20.75 -1.40 -13.17
C ALA A 237 21.28 -2.80 -13.49
N SER A 238 21.26 -3.71 -12.51
CA SER A 238 21.77 -5.06 -12.69
C SER A 238 20.94 -5.89 -13.65
N SER A 239 19.60 -5.67 -13.63
CA SER A 239 18.66 -6.42 -14.47
C SER A 239 17.31 -5.70 -14.60
N ILE A 240 17.12 -5.02 -15.71
CA ILE A 240 15.81 -4.39 -16.02
C ILE A 240 14.67 -5.42 -16.10
N PRO A 241 14.85 -6.64 -16.72
CA PRO A 241 13.80 -7.65 -16.69
C PRO A 241 13.39 -8.06 -15.27
N LEU A 242 14.34 -8.20 -14.33
CA LEU A 242 14.05 -8.54 -12.94
C LEU A 242 13.29 -7.39 -12.25
N ALA A 243 13.70 -6.14 -12.45
CA ALA A 243 12.99 -4.97 -11.94
C ALA A 243 11.55 -4.90 -12.47
N THR A 244 11.36 -5.19 -13.77
CA THR A 244 10.04 -5.22 -14.40
C THR A 244 9.14 -6.29 -13.78
N LEU A 245 9.67 -7.51 -13.58
CA LEU A 245 8.94 -8.58 -12.91
C LEU A 245 8.59 -8.19 -11.47
N GLY A 246 9.52 -7.55 -10.76
CA GLY A 246 9.28 -7.01 -9.41
C GLY A 246 8.10 -6.05 -9.37
N VAL A 247 7.98 -5.13 -10.35
CA VAL A 247 6.84 -4.21 -10.43
C VAL A 247 5.53 -4.95 -10.68
N PHE A 248 5.49 -5.98 -11.54
CA PHE A 248 4.28 -6.77 -11.75
C PHE A 248 3.87 -7.55 -10.49
N VAL A 249 4.83 -8.05 -9.72
CA VAL A 249 4.56 -8.71 -8.43
C VAL A 249 4.02 -7.70 -7.40
N LEU A 250 4.57 -6.49 -7.33
CA LEU A 250 4.04 -5.39 -6.51
C LEU A 250 2.63 -5.00 -6.95
N TRP A 251 2.39 -4.88 -8.25
CA TRP A 251 1.06 -4.55 -8.79
C TRP A 251 0.03 -5.64 -8.45
N LEU A 252 0.39 -6.92 -8.59
CA LEU A 252 -0.46 -8.03 -8.15
C LEU A 252 -0.79 -7.93 -6.65
N GLY A 253 0.23 -7.66 -5.81
CA GLY A 253 0.04 -7.46 -4.37
C GLY A 253 -0.87 -6.29 -4.04
N TRP A 254 -0.91 -5.26 -4.90
CA TRP A 254 -1.76 -4.08 -4.69
C TRP A 254 -3.26 -4.37 -4.79
N PHE A 255 -3.67 -5.41 -5.52
CA PHE A 255 -5.05 -5.87 -5.46
C PHE A 255 -5.41 -6.39 -4.07
N GLY A 256 -4.48 -7.09 -3.41
CA GLY A 256 -4.63 -7.47 -2.01
C GLY A 256 -4.61 -6.26 -1.07
N PHE A 257 -3.70 -5.33 -1.32
CA PHE A 257 -3.51 -4.12 -0.53
C PHE A 257 -4.80 -3.27 -0.49
N ASN A 258 -5.29 -2.86 -1.65
CA ASN A 258 -6.47 -2.03 -1.76
C ASN A 258 -7.77 -2.82 -1.57
N GLY A 259 -7.88 -4.01 -2.19
CA GLY A 259 -9.10 -4.82 -2.11
C GLY A 259 -9.36 -5.40 -0.72
N GLY A 260 -8.30 -5.81 -0.02
CA GLY A 260 -8.39 -6.29 1.35
C GLY A 260 -8.81 -5.21 2.34
N SER A 261 -8.48 -3.95 2.06
CA SER A 261 -8.86 -2.79 2.89
C SER A 261 -10.35 -2.44 2.83
N GLN A 262 -11.16 -3.16 2.02
CA GLN A 262 -12.63 -3.17 2.17
C GLN A 262 -13.06 -3.80 3.51
N LEU A 263 -12.23 -4.65 4.09
CA LEU A 263 -12.39 -5.28 5.40
C LEU A 263 -13.62 -6.20 5.54
N ALA A 264 -14.39 -6.41 4.48
CA ALA A 264 -15.58 -7.25 4.46
C ALA A 264 -15.82 -7.88 3.08
N LEU A 265 -16.43 -9.09 3.05
CA LEU A 265 -16.79 -9.82 1.83
C LEU A 265 -18.18 -10.48 1.92
N ALA A 266 -18.91 -10.29 3.01
CA ALA A 266 -20.09 -11.08 3.30
C ALA A 266 -21.38 -10.52 2.67
N SER A 267 -21.31 -9.46 1.87
CA SER A 267 -22.47 -8.84 1.22
C SER A 267 -22.28 -8.69 -0.29
N PHE A 268 -23.40 -8.46 -1.00
CA PHE A 268 -23.38 -8.08 -2.41
C PHE A 268 -22.62 -6.75 -2.60
N GLU A 269 -22.82 -5.81 -1.70
CA GLU A 269 -22.20 -4.50 -1.69
C GLU A 269 -20.67 -4.61 -1.55
N ASP A 270 -20.18 -5.44 -0.64
CA ASP A 270 -18.73 -5.67 -0.44
C ASP A 270 -18.09 -6.30 -1.67
N ALA A 271 -18.73 -7.30 -2.27
CA ALA A 271 -18.22 -7.96 -3.48
C ALA A 271 -18.10 -6.97 -4.66
N ASN A 272 -19.08 -6.07 -4.82
CA ASN A 272 -19.03 -5.02 -5.85
C ASN A 272 -17.99 -3.95 -5.51
N ALA A 273 -17.85 -3.56 -4.24
CA ALA A 273 -16.83 -2.62 -3.79
C ALA A 273 -15.42 -3.13 -4.11
N ILE A 274 -15.10 -4.38 -3.75
CA ILE A 274 -13.81 -5.00 -4.07
C ILE A 274 -13.56 -5.03 -5.59
N SER A 275 -14.58 -5.37 -6.38
CA SER A 275 -14.47 -5.39 -7.84
C SER A 275 -14.17 -4.00 -8.41
N THR A 276 -14.81 -2.95 -7.90
CA THR A 276 -14.56 -1.56 -8.27
C THR A 276 -13.17 -1.12 -7.87
N ILE A 277 -12.73 -1.45 -6.65
CA ILE A 277 -11.38 -1.18 -6.15
C ILE A 277 -10.32 -1.80 -7.08
N PHE A 278 -10.52 -3.04 -7.55
CA PHE A 278 -9.58 -3.70 -8.47
C PHE A 278 -9.50 -2.97 -9.81
N ILE A 279 -10.64 -2.55 -10.38
CA ILE A 279 -10.68 -1.79 -11.63
C ILE A 279 -9.93 -0.47 -11.48
N ASN A 280 -10.24 0.32 -10.45
CA ASN A 280 -9.64 1.62 -10.23
C ASN A 280 -8.13 1.52 -9.92
N THR A 281 -7.72 0.56 -9.11
CA THR A 281 -6.32 0.26 -8.82
C THR A 281 -5.55 -0.05 -10.11
N ASN A 282 -6.09 -0.93 -10.95
CA ASN A 282 -5.46 -1.30 -12.22
C ASN A 282 -5.36 -0.12 -13.19
N LEU A 283 -6.42 0.65 -13.34
CA LEU A 283 -6.45 1.79 -14.27
C LEU A 283 -5.52 2.91 -13.84
N ALA A 284 -5.40 3.17 -12.54
CA ALA A 284 -4.47 4.17 -12.02
C ALA A 284 -3.00 3.78 -12.32
N ALA A 285 -2.65 2.51 -12.15
CA ALA A 285 -1.32 2.01 -12.50
C ALA A 285 -1.04 2.13 -14.01
N CYS A 286 -1.98 1.69 -14.85
CA CYS A 286 -1.87 1.83 -16.31
C CYS A 286 -1.67 3.27 -16.74
N ALA A 287 -2.40 4.21 -16.13
CA ALA A 287 -2.26 5.64 -16.42
C ALA A 287 -0.89 6.19 -16.01
N GLY A 288 -0.39 5.77 -14.82
CA GLY A 288 0.97 6.13 -14.37
C GLY A 288 2.05 5.70 -15.35
N VAL A 289 1.99 4.45 -15.86
CA VAL A 289 2.89 3.94 -16.92
C VAL A 289 2.80 4.79 -18.18
N ALA A 290 1.58 5.01 -18.67
CA ALA A 290 1.36 5.70 -19.94
C ALA A 290 1.84 7.17 -19.88
N VAL A 291 1.55 7.86 -18.79
CA VAL A 291 1.99 9.25 -18.58
C VAL A 291 3.52 9.33 -18.46
N CYS A 292 4.16 8.41 -17.75
CA CYS A 292 5.62 8.36 -17.67
C CYS A 292 6.26 8.08 -19.03
N ALA A 293 5.72 7.15 -19.81
CA ALA A 293 6.21 6.89 -21.17
C ALA A 293 6.09 8.13 -22.06
N ALA A 294 4.94 8.82 -22.01
CA ALA A 294 4.70 10.03 -22.79
C ALA A 294 5.63 11.18 -22.38
N ILE A 295 5.70 11.51 -21.07
CA ILE A 295 6.53 12.61 -20.58
C ILE A 295 8.01 12.34 -20.90
N THR A 296 8.52 11.13 -20.63
CA THR A 296 9.93 10.82 -20.88
C THR A 296 10.27 10.91 -22.37
N ARG A 297 9.39 10.45 -23.25
CA ARG A 297 9.55 10.59 -24.69
C ARG A 297 9.52 12.04 -25.15
N LEU A 298 8.55 12.82 -24.67
CA LEU A 298 8.33 14.20 -25.14
C LEU A 298 9.36 15.19 -24.56
N VAL A 299 9.72 15.03 -23.27
CA VAL A 299 10.61 15.96 -22.57
C VAL A 299 12.07 15.58 -22.72
N PHE A 300 12.41 14.27 -22.65
CA PHE A 300 13.81 13.81 -22.67
C PHE A 300 14.20 13.11 -23.97
N GLY A 301 13.28 12.98 -24.92
CA GLY A 301 13.56 12.46 -26.28
C GLY A 301 13.60 10.93 -26.38
N LYS A 302 13.58 10.20 -25.27
CA LYS A 302 13.56 8.71 -25.22
C LYS A 302 12.61 8.24 -24.15
N THR A 303 11.90 7.15 -24.41
CA THR A 303 11.09 6.47 -23.39
C THR A 303 12.01 5.81 -22.37
N ASP A 304 11.79 6.10 -21.09
CA ASP A 304 12.58 5.58 -19.97
C ASP A 304 11.80 4.48 -19.24
N VAL A 305 12.29 3.25 -19.36
CA VAL A 305 11.63 2.09 -18.75
C VAL A 305 11.62 2.14 -17.22
N ILE A 306 12.67 2.68 -16.58
CA ILE A 306 12.71 2.79 -15.12
C ILE A 306 11.67 3.80 -14.64
N GLN A 307 11.49 4.91 -15.35
CA GLN A 307 10.43 5.86 -15.04
C GLN A 307 9.04 5.28 -15.31
N MET A 308 8.86 4.42 -16.32
CA MET A 308 7.59 3.71 -16.52
C MET A 308 7.28 2.74 -15.37
N LEU A 309 8.27 1.99 -14.89
CA LEU A 309 8.13 1.11 -13.74
C LEU A 309 7.74 1.88 -12.46
N ASN A 310 8.45 2.96 -12.18
CA ASN A 310 8.14 3.84 -11.05
C ASN A 310 6.79 4.57 -11.25
N GLY A 311 6.41 4.85 -12.50
CA GLY A 311 5.12 5.42 -12.85
C GLY A 311 3.95 4.51 -12.56
N ALA A 312 4.08 3.20 -12.80
CA ALA A 312 3.09 2.23 -12.38
C ALA A 312 2.86 2.30 -10.85
N LEU A 313 3.95 2.27 -10.09
CA LEU A 313 3.92 2.35 -8.63
C LEU A 313 3.37 3.69 -8.14
N GLY A 314 3.76 4.81 -8.76
CA GLY A 314 3.24 6.13 -8.43
C GLY A 314 1.73 6.26 -8.69
N GLY A 315 1.22 5.62 -9.73
CA GLY A 315 -0.21 5.52 -10.01
C GLY A 315 -0.94 4.68 -8.97
N LEU A 316 -0.37 3.54 -8.58
CA LEU A 316 -0.89 2.67 -7.52
C LEU A 316 -0.94 3.38 -6.17
N VAL A 317 0.14 4.05 -5.77
CA VAL A 317 0.19 4.84 -4.53
C VAL A 317 -0.84 5.96 -4.54
N ALA A 318 -0.99 6.66 -5.66
CA ALA A 318 -1.92 7.79 -5.77
C ALA A 318 -3.39 7.40 -5.59
N ILE A 319 -3.79 6.19 -5.96
CA ILE A 319 -5.18 5.74 -5.81
C ILE A 319 -5.46 5.07 -4.47
N THR A 320 -4.43 4.74 -3.70
CA THR A 320 -4.52 3.90 -2.50
C THR A 320 -5.31 4.55 -1.36
N ALA A 321 -5.33 5.91 -1.25
CA ALA A 321 -6.11 6.60 -0.22
C ALA A 321 -7.61 6.55 -0.43
N GLU A 322 -8.07 6.38 -1.70
CA GLU A 322 -9.50 6.26 -2.03
C GLU A 322 -9.65 5.49 -3.36
N PRO A 323 -9.58 4.16 -3.33
CA PRO A 323 -9.71 3.36 -4.54
C PRO A 323 -11.17 3.02 -4.92
N LEU A 324 -12.14 3.25 -4.01
CA LEU A 324 -13.53 2.83 -4.18
C LEU A 324 -14.41 3.89 -4.85
N LEU A 325 -14.38 5.12 -4.35
CA LEU A 325 -15.33 6.18 -4.74
C LEU A 325 -15.03 6.86 -6.09
N PRO A 326 -13.78 6.97 -6.57
CA PRO A 326 -13.53 7.55 -7.89
C PRO A 326 -14.21 6.76 -9.01
N SER A 327 -14.75 7.47 -10.00
CA SER A 327 -15.10 6.82 -11.26
C SER A 327 -13.83 6.24 -11.93
N PRO A 328 -13.93 5.24 -12.83
CA PRO A 328 -12.78 4.72 -13.56
C PRO A 328 -11.99 5.79 -14.32
N PHE A 329 -12.67 6.80 -14.88
CA PHE A 329 -12.01 7.94 -15.52
C PHE A 329 -11.21 8.77 -14.51
N LEU A 330 -11.77 9.05 -13.33
CA LEU A 330 -11.08 9.82 -12.30
C LEU A 330 -9.89 9.03 -11.74
N ALA A 331 -9.99 7.72 -11.60
CA ALA A 331 -8.86 6.85 -11.24
C ALA A 331 -7.70 6.94 -12.24
N ILE A 332 -7.99 7.00 -13.56
CA ILE A 332 -7.00 7.25 -14.61
C ILE A 332 -6.33 8.62 -14.41
N VAL A 333 -7.10 9.67 -14.11
CA VAL A 333 -6.55 11.01 -13.90
C VAL A 333 -5.66 11.06 -12.66
N ILE A 334 -6.14 10.50 -11.53
CA ILE A 334 -5.38 10.47 -10.26
C ILE A 334 -4.06 9.70 -10.45
N GLY A 335 -4.12 8.52 -11.05
CA GLY A 335 -2.94 7.69 -11.29
C GLY A 335 -1.96 8.30 -12.30
N GLY A 336 -2.47 8.95 -13.35
CA GLY A 336 -1.66 9.66 -14.32
C GLY A 336 -0.89 10.83 -13.72
N ILE A 337 -1.52 11.61 -12.84
CA ILE A 337 -0.84 12.67 -12.07
C ILE A 337 0.21 12.07 -11.14
N GLY A 338 -0.07 10.93 -10.47
CA GLY A 338 0.90 10.18 -9.68
C GLY A 338 2.15 9.83 -10.48
N GLY A 339 1.99 9.32 -11.72
CA GLY A 339 3.11 9.07 -12.63
C GLY A 339 3.91 10.32 -12.99
N ALA A 340 3.25 11.45 -13.27
CA ALA A 340 3.93 12.72 -13.54
C ALA A 340 4.74 13.20 -12.31
N ILE A 341 4.17 13.09 -11.12
CA ILE A 341 4.83 13.43 -9.84
C ILE A 341 6.13 12.64 -9.66
N VAL A 342 6.14 11.36 -10.02
CA VAL A 342 7.35 10.51 -9.93
C VAL A 342 8.49 11.09 -10.77
N ILE A 343 8.21 11.50 -12.01
CA ILE A 343 9.25 12.07 -12.90
C ILE A 343 9.78 13.39 -12.33
N PHE A 344 8.90 14.34 -12.05
CA PHE A 344 9.32 15.66 -11.58
C PHE A 344 9.92 15.62 -10.16
N GLY A 345 9.40 14.73 -9.31
CA GLY A 345 9.96 14.46 -7.98
C GLY A 345 11.37 13.89 -8.05
N SER A 346 11.63 12.97 -8.96
CA SER A 346 12.99 12.44 -9.22
C SER A 346 13.94 13.56 -9.64
N GLN A 347 13.52 14.45 -10.53
CA GLN A 347 14.32 15.62 -10.93
C GLN A 347 14.56 16.60 -9.78
N LEU A 348 13.57 16.78 -8.90
CA LEU A 348 13.70 17.61 -7.70
C LEU A 348 14.76 17.03 -6.74
N LEU A 349 14.73 15.73 -6.47
CA LEU A 349 15.74 15.07 -5.62
C LEU A 349 17.16 15.22 -6.19
N ILE A 350 17.31 15.08 -7.50
CA ILE A 350 18.59 15.32 -8.18
C ILE A 350 19.06 16.76 -7.97
N LYS A 351 18.20 17.76 -8.11
CA LYS A 351 18.54 19.17 -7.83
C LYS A 351 18.92 19.41 -6.39
N LEU A 352 18.27 18.74 -5.45
CA LEU A 352 18.58 18.78 -4.01
C LEU A 352 19.78 17.93 -3.62
N LYS A 353 20.38 17.20 -4.56
CA LYS A 353 21.51 16.27 -4.35
C LYS A 353 21.19 15.14 -3.37
N ILE A 354 19.94 14.72 -3.32
CA ILE A 354 19.48 13.55 -2.59
C ILE A 354 19.54 12.36 -3.52
N ASP A 355 20.30 11.33 -3.15
CA ASP A 355 20.49 10.12 -3.94
C ASP A 355 19.50 9.03 -3.46
N ASP A 356 18.45 8.88 -4.21
CA ASP A 356 17.46 7.80 -4.07
C ASP A 356 17.72 6.76 -5.16
N VAL A 357 18.16 5.56 -4.75
CA VAL A 357 18.70 4.56 -5.70
C VAL A 357 17.62 4.01 -6.61
N VAL A 358 16.44 3.73 -6.06
CA VAL A 358 15.34 3.07 -6.79
C VAL A 358 14.19 4.02 -7.14
N GLY A 359 14.22 5.26 -6.64
CA GLY A 359 13.15 6.23 -6.85
C GLY A 359 11.97 6.07 -5.88
N ALA A 360 12.19 5.50 -4.69
CA ALA A 360 11.13 5.24 -3.73
C ALA A 360 10.53 6.53 -3.13
N ILE A 361 11.33 7.58 -2.93
CA ILE A 361 10.83 8.83 -2.34
C ILE A 361 9.78 9.50 -3.25
N PRO A 362 10.00 9.73 -4.55
CA PRO A 362 8.97 10.30 -5.43
C PRO A 362 7.73 9.41 -5.55
N VAL A 363 7.93 8.09 -5.60
CA VAL A 363 6.86 7.10 -5.70
C VAL A 363 5.99 7.09 -4.46
N HIS A 364 6.59 7.00 -3.27
CA HIS A 364 5.83 6.76 -2.06
C HIS A 364 5.51 8.05 -1.29
N LEU A 365 6.48 8.95 -1.08
CA LEU A 365 6.23 10.20 -0.35
C LEU A 365 5.41 11.18 -1.20
N PHE A 366 5.88 11.51 -2.41
CA PHE A 366 5.23 12.58 -3.16
C PHE A 366 3.91 12.15 -3.79
N ALA A 367 3.85 10.95 -4.40
CA ALA A 367 2.60 10.46 -4.92
C ALA A 367 1.62 10.02 -3.82
N GLY A 368 2.11 9.65 -2.60
CA GLY A 368 1.28 9.39 -1.44
C GLY A 368 0.59 10.64 -0.91
N ILE A 369 1.33 11.75 -0.79
CA ILE A 369 0.74 13.06 -0.46
C ILE A 369 -0.34 13.45 -1.50
N TRP A 370 -0.05 13.27 -2.78
CA TRP A 370 -1.01 13.53 -3.84
C TRP A 370 -2.26 12.66 -3.71
N GLY A 371 -2.10 11.34 -3.49
CA GLY A 371 -3.21 10.41 -3.35
C GLY A 371 -4.15 10.80 -2.21
N THR A 372 -3.59 11.18 -1.08
CA THR A 372 -4.36 11.63 0.08
C THR A 372 -5.07 12.97 -0.18
N LEU A 373 -4.44 13.90 -0.90
CA LEU A 373 -5.11 15.13 -1.33
C LEU A 373 -6.23 14.86 -2.33
N ALA A 374 -6.07 13.86 -3.20
CA ALA A 374 -7.07 13.50 -4.20
C ALA A 374 -8.36 12.91 -3.61
N VAL A 375 -8.34 12.43 -2.36
CA VAL A 375 -9.54 11.92 -1.66
C VAL A 375 -10.70 12.92 -1.73
N VAL A 376 -10.43 14.21 -1.50
CA VAL A 376 -11.49 15.24 -1.49
C VAL A 376 -12.15 15.47 -2.85
N ILE A 377 -11.61 14.90 -3.93
CA ILE A 377 -12.18 15.03 -5.28
C ILE A 377 -13.34 14.04 -5.48
N SER A 378 -13.27 12.86 -4.83
CA SER A 378 -14.22 11.76 -5.02
C SER A 378 -15.02 11.42 -3.77
N ASN A 379 -14.54 11.76 -2.58
CA ASN A 379 -15.20 11.48 -1.33
C ASN A 379 -15.84 12.76 -0.75
N PRO A 380 -17.18 12.87 -0.78
CA PRO A 380 -17.87 14.06 -0.29
C PRO A 380 -17.77 14.24 1.24
N ASP A 381 -17.45 13.20 1.98
CA ASP A 381 -17.33 13.23 3.44
C ASP A 381 -15.91 13.67 3.88
N ALA A 382 -14.95 13.70 2.98
CA ALA A 382 -13.58 14.13 3.27
C ALA A 382 -13.41 15.64 3.13
N SER A 383 -12.73 16.25 4.08
CA SER A 383 -12.37 17.67 4.01
C SER A 383 -10.88 17.86 3.70
N LEU A 384 -10.57 18.91 2.92
CA LEU A 384 -9.17 19.27 2.64
C LEU A 384 -8.40 19.57 3.94
N GLY A 385 -9.06 20.17 4.93
CA GLY A 385 -8.45 20.48 6.23
C GLY A 385 -8.01 19.20 6.96
N SER A 386 -8.90 18.21 7.07
CA SER A 386 -8.60 16.92 7.72
C SER A 386 -7.49 16.18 6.98
N GLN A 387 -7.53 16.17 5.62
CA GLN A 387 -6.48 15.52 4.83
C GLN A 387 -5.11 16.19 5.03
N LEU A 388 -5.05 17.52 5.07
CA LEU A 388 -3.81 18.24 5.35
C LEU A 388 -3.29 17.96 6.77
N ILE A 389 -4.17 17.93 7.77
CA ILE A 389 -3.77 17.59 9.15
C ILE A 389 -3.15 16.20 9.19
N GLY A 390 -3.77 15.19 8.57
CA GLY A 390 -3.23 13.83 8.53
C GLY A 390 -1.89 13.75 7.79
N ILE A 391 -1.80 14.35 6.60
CA ILE A 391 -0.55 14.42 5.83
C ILE A 391 0.58 15.02 6.66
N PHE A 392 0.36 16.18 7.28
CA PHE A 392 1.42 16.85 8.04
C PHE A 392 1.74 16.09 9.34
N ALA A 393 0.74 15.62 10.09
CA ALA A 393 0.95 14.92 11.34
C ALA A 393 1.81 13.66 11.11
N VAL A 394 1.40 12.81 10.18
CA VAL A 394 2.11 11.55 9.88
C VAL A 394 3.52 11.82 9.34
N ASN A 395 3.63 12.62 8.28
CA ASN A 395 4.93 12.82 7.63
C ASN A 395 5.95 13.52 8.52
N ILE A 396 5.54 14.53 9.29
CA ILE A 396 6.44 15.23 10.22
C ILE A 396 6.88 14.28 11.35
N PHE A 397 5.95 13.55 11.94
CA PHE A 397 6.28 12.60 13.00
C PHE A 397 7.25 11.52 12.51
N VAL A 398 6.92 10.84 11.41
CA VAL A 398 7.75 9.77 10.86
C VAL A 398 9.11 10.29 10.44
N PHE A 399 9.17 11.46 9.78
CA PHE A 399 10.45 12.07 9.37
C PHE A 399 11.33 12.38 10.58
N ILE A 400 10.78 13.07 11.60
CA ILE A 400 11.55 13.47 12.78
C ILE A 400 11.99 12.24 13.59
N ALA A 401 11.08 11.30 13.86
CA ALA A 401 11.40 10.09 14.60
C ALA A 401 12.48 9.27 13.88
N SER A 402 12.32 9.05 12.58
CA SER A 402 13.30 8.35 11.74
C SER A 402 14.63 9.10 11.68
N PHE A 403 14.61 10.42 11.56
CA PHE A 403 15.82 11.24 11.55
C PHE A 403 16.62 11.12 12.86
N ILE A 404 15.92 11.15 13.99
CA ILE A 404 16.55 10.96 15.31
C ILE A 404 17.22 9.57 15.40
N VAL A 405 16.51 8.50 15.01
CA VAL A 405 17.05 7.14 15.05
C VAL A 405 18.28 7.02 14.14
N TRP A 406 18.19 7.49 12.89
CA TRP A 406 19.31 7.48 11.94
C TRP A 406 20.49 8.35 12.44
N PHE A 407 20.20 9.51 13.03
CA PHE A 407 21.23 10.40 13.57
C PHE A 407 21.99 9.75 14.73
N VAL A 408 21.27 9.18 15.71
CA VAL A 408 21.88 8.49 16.86
C VAL A 408 22.73 7.33 16.39
N MET A 409 22.24 6.50 15.47
CA MET A 409 23.05 5.40 14.90
C MET A 409 24.26 5.90 14.11
N LYS A 410 24.12 6.99 13.37
CA LYS A 410 25.24 7.59 12.63
C LYS A 410 26.36 8.02 13.58
N GLN A 411 26.02 8.59 14.74
CA GLN A 411 27.00 9.08 15.72
C GLN A 411 27.62 7.95 16.58
N SER A 412 26.86 6.88 16.82
CA SER A 412 27.30 5.78 17.69
C SER A 412 28.05 4.67 16.94
N VAL A 413 27.38 3.98 16.03
CA VAL A 413 27.92 2.79 15.32
C VAL A 413 28.33 3.08 13.87
N GLY A 414 27.94 4.24 13.36
CA GLY A 414 28.08 4.61 11.96
C GLY A 414 27.16 3.80 11.05
N ILE A 415 26.43 4.49 10.17
CA ILE A 415 25.42 3.87 9.29
C ILE A 415 25.95 3.54 7.89
N ARG A 416 27.06 4.13 7.47
CA ARG A 416 27.61 4.03 6.12
C ARG A 416 28.84 3.14 6.07
N ILE A 417 28.97 2.32 5.02
CA ILE A 417 30.18 1.57 4.70
C ILE A 417 31.33 2.53 4.28
N SER A 418 32.59 2.04 4.28
CA SER A 418 33.74 2.84 3.82
C SER A 418 33.71 3.08 2.32
N LYS A 419 34.47 4.07 1.85
CA LYS A 419 34.59 4.36 0.41
C LYS A 419 35.17 3.18 -0.38
N GLU A 420 36.11 2.46 0.22
CA GLU A 420 36.72 1.26 -0.35
C GLU A 420 35.69 0.11 -0.44
N ALA A 421 34.92 -0.09 0.61
CA ALA A 421 33.81 -1.06 0.63
C ALA A 421 32.73 -0.75 -0.43
N GLU A 422 32.37 0.52 -0.61
CA GLU A 422 31.42 0.96 -1.62
C GLU A 422 31.91 0.71 -3.07
N LYS A 423 33.24 0.84 -3.31
CA LYS A 423 33.84 0.48 -4.61
C LYS A 423 33.81 -1.02 -4.85
N LEU A 424 34.08 -1.85 -3.83
CA LEU A 424 34.06 -3.30 -3.92
C LEU A 424 32.64 -3.86 -4.08
N GLY A 425 31.65 -3.17 -3.53
CA GLY A 425 30.25 -3.58 -3.50
C GLY A 425 29.84 -4.24 -2.19
N THR A 426 28.58 -3.99 -1.79
CA THR A 426 28.04 -4.46 -0.51
C THR A 426 27.93 -5.98 -0.41
N ASP A 427 27.78 -6.68 -1.53
CA ASP A 427 27.71 -8.15 -1.56
C ASP A 427 28.98 -8.80 -0.99
N LYS A 428 30.15 -8.25 -1.31
CA LYS A 428 31.43 -8.77 -0.82
C LYS A 428 31.71 -8.37 0.63
N VAL A 429 31.36 -7.14 1.01
CA VAL A 429 31.80 -6.58 2.31
C VAL A 429 30.80 -6.77 3.43
N GLU A 430 29.52 -6.86 3.12
CA GLU A 430 28.45 -7.01 4.13
C GLU A 430 27.93 -8.46 4.21
N ILE A 431 27.91 -9.19 3.08
CA ILE A 431 27.30 -10.52 2.97
C ILE A 431 28.33 -11.63 2.74
N GLY A 432 29.40 -11.34 1.98
CA GLY A 432 30.40 -12.33 1.59
C GLY A 432 29.99 -13.25 0.41
N VAL A 433 28.84 -12.98 -0.22
CA VAL A 433 28.32 -13.77 -1.36
C VAL A 433 27.95 -12.81 -2.49
N THR A 434 28.46 -13.07 -3.70
CA THR A 434 28.12 -12.32 -4.91
C THR A 434 26.96 -12.96 -5.64
N ALA A 435 25.97 -12.17 -6.07
CA ALA A 435 24.82 -12.66 -6.81
C ALA A 435 25.15 -13.10 -8.25
N TYR A 436 26.11 -12.41 -8.89
CA TYR A 436 26.50 -12.67 -10.27
C TYR A 436 27.99 -12.90 -10.37
N MET A 437 28.40 -13.98 -11.06
CA MET A 437 29.77 -14.18 -11.51
C MET A 437 29.92 -13.50 -12.86
N ILE A 438 30.45 -12.25 -12.87
CA ILE A 438 30.85 -11.61 -14.10
C ILE A 438 32.21 -12.22 -14.48
N ARG A 439 32.25 -13.02 -15.55
CA ARG A 439 33.52 -13.42 -16.18
C ARG A 439 33.95 -12.26 -17.07
N ASP A 440 35.13 -11.73 -16.78
CA ASP A 440 35.81 -10.73 -17.60
C ASP A 440 36.10 -11.28 -19.01
#